data_fce457dd49f1ded77ae33dbdd3cca622
#
_entry.id   fce457dd49f1ded77ae33dbdd3cca622
#
_cell.length_a   1.000
_cell.length_b   1.000
_cell.length_c   1.000
_cell.angle_alpha   90.00
_cell.angle_beta   90.00
_cell.angle_gamma   90.00
#
_symmetry.space_group_name_H-M   'P 1'
#
loop_
_entity.id
_entity.type
_entity.pdbx_description
1 polymer ?
#
loop_
_entity_poly.entity_id
_entity_poly.type
_entity_poly.pdbx_seq_one_letter_code
_entity_poly.pdbx_strand_id
1 'polypeptide(L)'
;MAAAAGDPIEDLTHVQPELLDALPFGVIRVVGDGTIVDYSKGESALSKISPASVIGKDFFRDVAPCTAVKEFRGTFEALRVKRENGSAKIRFVFRYASGAKLVDVVLVYHAATDTSTLLVQAVLTEPKL
;
A
#
# COMPACT_ATOMS: atom_id res chain seq x y z
N MET A 1 22.49 -9.39 -10.54
CA MET A 1 21.87 -9.16 -10.53
C MET A 1 20.95 -8.98 -10.90
N ALA A 2 21.02 -9.04 -10.97
CA ALA A 2 20.36 -8.75 -11.47
C ALA A 2 19.23 -8.88 -11.39
N ALA A 3 19.12 -9.77 -11.25
CA ALA A 3 17.88 -9.97 -11.14
C ALA A 3 17.17 -9.04 -10.44
N ALA A 4 17.64 -8.84 -9.41
CA ALA A 4 17.02 -7.92 -8.67
C ALA A 4 16.73 -6.75 -9.44
N ALA A 5 17.61 -6.52 -10.31
CA ALA A 5 17.43 -5.38 -11.13
C ALA A 5 16.14 -5.44 -11.86
N GLY A 6 15.60 -6.58 -11.93
CA GLY A 6 14.38 -6.71 -12.67
C GLY A 6 13.12 -6.61 -11.87
N ASP A 7 13.18 -6.46 -10.56
CA ASP A 7 11.97 -6.41 -9.78
C ASP A 7 11.45 -4.98 -9.68
N PRO A 8 10.43 -4.61 -10.49
CA PRO A 8 9.94 -3.24 -10.46
C PRO A 8 9.27 -2.88 -9.13
N ILE A 9 8.79 -3.87 -8.40
CA ILE A 9 8.12 -3.61 -7.13
C ILE A 9 9.12 -3.10 -6.10
N GLU A 10 10.30 -3.70 -6.06
CA GLU A 10 11.33 -3.24 -5.12
C GLU A 10 11.82 -1.85 -5.47
N ASP A 11 11.87 -1.53 -6.75
CA ASP A 11 12.36 -0.24 -7.17
C ASP A 11 11.46 0.91 -6.76
N LEU A 12 10.18 0.62 -6.51
CA LEU A 12 9.23 1.68 -6.19
C LEU A 12 9.55 2.41 -4.90
N THR A 13 10.32 1.79 -4.00
CA THR A 13 10.69 2.47 -2.76
C THR A 13 11.63 3.64 -2.99
N HIS A 14 12.30 3.67 -4.14
CA HIS A 14 13.23 4.73 -4.48
C HIS A 14 12.64 5.72 -5.49
N VAL A 15 11.39 5.51 -5.88
CA VAL A 15 10.74 6.37 -6.88
C VAL A 15 10.29 7.65 -6.22
N GLN A 16 10.50 8.78 -6.91
CA GLN A 16 10.06 10.06 -6.41
C GLN A 16 8.53 10.10 -6.34
N PRO A 17 7.97 10.81 -5.36
CA PRO A 17 6.51 10.89 -5.22
C PRO A 17 5.80 11.32 -6.51
N GLU A 18 6.40 12.22 -7.28
CA GLU A 18 5.80 12.69 -8.51
C GLU A 18 5.65 11.57 -9.53
N LEU A 19 6.59 10.63 -9.54
CA LEU A 19 6.53 9.51 -10.45
C LEU A 19 5.52 8.46 -9.98
N LEU A 20 5.33 8.34 -8.68
CA LEU A 20 4.31 7.45 -8.15
C LEU A 20 2.93 7.87 -8.62
N ASP A 21 2.72 9.18 -8.78
CA ASP A 21 1.43 9.69 -9.23
C ASP A 21 1.10 9.32 -10.67
N ALA A 22 2.10 8.92 -11.45
CA ALA A 22 1.89 8.51 -12.83
C ALA A 22 1.50 7.05 -12.97
N LEU A 23 1.56 6.28 -11.88
CA LEU A 23 1.25 4.86 -11.94
C LEU A 23 -0.25 4.62 -12.00
N PRO A 24 -0.68 3.58 -12.74
CA PRO A 24 -2.12 3.33 -12.93
C PRO A 24 -2.80 2.65 -11.75
N PHE A 25 -2.10 2.48 -10.64
CA PHE A 25 -2.67 1.88 -9.43
C PHE A 25 -2.28 2.73 -8.23
N GLY A 26 -2.88 2.44 -7.08
CA GLY A 26 -2.61 3.21 -5.87
C GLY A 26 -1.30 2.80 -5.22
N VAL A 27 -0.59 3.76 -4.67
CA VAL A 27 0.64 3.50 -3.90
C VAL A 27 0.55 4.25 -2.59
N ILE A 28 0.76 3.52 -1.50
CA ILE A 28 0.85 4.11 -0.16
C ILE A 28 2.17 3.65 0.43
N ARG A 29 2.97 4.58 0.93
CA ARG A 29 4.19 4.20 1.64
C ARG A 29 4.06 4.62 3.09
N VAL A 30 4.39 3.69 3.98
CA VAL A 30 4.36 3.94 5.41
C VAL A 30 5.71 3.58 6.00
N VAL A 31 6.10 4.27 7.06
CA VAL A 31 7.33 3.96 7.79
C VAL A 31 6.96 3.45 9.17
N GLY A 32 7.86 2.65 9.73
CA GLY A 32 7.65 2.09 11.06
C GLY A 32 6.37 1.29 11.10
N ASP A 33 5.57 1.54 12.11
CA ASP A 33 4.36 0.77 12.37
C ASP A 33 3.12 1.33 11.68
N GLY A 34 3.28 2.27 10.76
CA GLY A 34 2.15 2.71 9.97
C GLY A 34 2.02 4.18 9.65
N THR A 35 3.05 4.99 9.88
CA THR A 35 2.98 6.42 9.55
C THR A 35 3.07 6.60 8.03
N ILE A 36 2.07 7.25 7.45
CA ILE A 36 2.01 7.46 6.00
C ILE A 36 2.97 8.57 5.60
N VAL A 37 3.85 8.27 4.63
CA VAL A 37 4.78 9.26 4.09
C VAL A 37 4.50 9.58 2.62
N ASP A 38 3.86 8.67 1.88
CA ASP A 38 3.45 8.93 0.50
C ASP A 38 2.08 8.33 0.24
N TYR A 39 1.29 9.04 -0.57
CA TYR A 39 -0.06 8.62 -0.92
C TYR A 39 -0.32 9.13 -2.34
N SER A 40 -0.31 8.24 -3.31
CA SER A 40 -0.31 8.62 -4.71
C SER A 40 -1.66 9.12 -5.19
N LYS A 41 -1.67 9.79 -6.33
CA LYS A 41 -2.92 10.23 -6.96
C LYS A 41 -3.77 9.02 -7.36
N GLY A 42 -3.16 7.91 -7.75
CA GLY A 42 -3.90 6.70 -8.06
C GLY A 42 -4.68 6.20 -6.85
N GLU A 43 -4.03 6.24 -5.68
CA GLU A 43 -4.70 5.83 -4.46
C GLU A 43 -5.78 6.85 -4.07
N SER A 44 -5.51 8.13 -4.23
CA SER A 44 -6.48 9.18 -3.95
C SER A 44 -7.73 9.03 -4.84
N ALA A 45 -7.53 8.70 -6.10
CA ALA A 45 -8.64 8.46 -7.01
C ALA A 45 -9.47 7.25 -6.57
N LEU A 46 -8.81 6.22 -6.07
CA LEU A 46 -9.49 5.02 -5.64
C LEU A 46 -10.24 5.22 -4.33
N SER A 47 -9.62 5.89 -3.38
CA SER A 47 -10.17 6.08 -2.04
C SER A 47 -11.05 7.31 -1.90
N LYS A 48 -10.90 8.28 -2.79
CA LYS A 48 -11.55 9.60 -2.70
C LYS A 48 -11.04 10.39 -1.50
N ILE A 49 -9.81 10.13 -1.08
CA ILE A 49 -9.19 10.83 0.05
C ILE A 49 -7.99 11.61 -0.48
N SER A 50 -7.89 12.89 -0.12
CA SER A 50 -6.78 13.74 -0.55
C SER A 50 -5.47 13.29 0.10
N PRO A 51 -4.36 13.22 -0.66
CA PRO A 51 -3.07 12.89 -0.06
C PRO A 51 -2.69 13.82 1.09
N ALA A 52 -2.98 15.11 0.96
CA ALA A 52 -2.62 16.08 1.99
C ALA A 52 -3.29 15.79 3.32
N SER A 53 -4.44 15.13 3.30
CA SER A 53 -5.18 14.85 4.53
C SER A 53 -4.68 13.63 5.27
N VAL A 54 -3.80 12.82 4.67
CA VAL A 54 -3.36 11.56 5.29
C VAL A 54 -1.87 11.50 5.58
N ILE A 55 -1.06 12.30 4.91
CA ILE A 55 0.39 12.30 5.14
C ILE A 55 0.66 12.61 6.62
N GLY A 56 1.50 11.79 7.25
CA GLY A 56 1.84 11.93 8.66
C GLY A 56 0.88 11.23 9.60
N LYS A 57 -0.22 10.70 9.11
CA LYS A 57 -1.19 10.00 9.94
C LYS A 57 -0.91 8.50 9.97
N ASP A 58 -1.49 7.83 10.94
CA ASP A 58 -1.35 6.38 11.07
C ASP A 58 -2.33 5.68 10.15
N PHE A 59 -1.79 4.84 9.28
CA PHE A 59 -2.61 4.14 8.29
C PHE A 59 -3.68 3.26 8.94
N PHE A 60 -3.29 2.52 9.98
CA PHE A 60 -4.19 1.53 10.59
C PHE A 60 -5.18 2.15 11.55
N ARG A 61 -4.84 3.27 12.17
CA ARG A 61 -5.71 3.90 13.15
C ARG A 61 -6.56 5.01 12.57
N ASP A 62 -5.93 5.85 11.72
CA ASP A 62 -6.56 7.10 11.32
C ASP A 62 -7.16 7.07 9.93
N VAL A 63 -6.64 6.24 9.03
CA VAL A 63 -7.01 6.28 7.62
C VAL A 63 -7.80 5.06 7.18
N ALA A 64 -7.32 3.88 7.50
CA ALA A 64 -7.97 2.65 7.06
C ALA A 64 -8.11 1.67 8.23
N PRO A 65 -8.92 2.02 9.25
CA PRO A 65 -9.05 1.15 10.43
C PRO A 65 -9.58 -0.24 10.09
N CYS A 66 -10.24 -0.42 8.95
CA CYS A 66 -10.69 -1.75 8.54
C CYS A 66 -9.52 -2.69 8.30
N THR A 67 -8.31 -2.17 8.05
CA THR A 67 -7.13 -3.01 7.82
C THR A 67 -6.44 -3.42 9.11
N ALA A 68 -6.88 -2.92 10.27
CA ALA A 68 -6.29 -3.25 11.56
C ALA A 68 -6.80 -4.61 12.04
N VAL A 69 -6.74 -5.60 11.18
CA VAL A 69 -7.18 -6.96 11.47
C VAL A 69 -6.05 -7.92 11.11
N LYS A 70 -6.16 -9.14 11.61
CA LYS A 70 -5.11 -10.13 11.48
C LYS A 70 -4.72 -10.37 10.01
N GLU A 71 -5.71 -10.42 9.12
CA GLU A 71 -5.45 -10.73 7.71
C GLU A 71 -4.60 -9.68 7.02
N PHE A 72 -4.69 -8.44 7.44
CA PHE A 72 -3.94 -7.36 6.81
C PHE A 72 -2.80 -6.89 7.71
N ARG A 73 -3.12 -6.34 8.86
CA ARG A 73 -2.09 -5.82 9.77
C ARG A 73 -1.17 -6.93 10.27
N GLY A 74 -1.72 -8.12 10.48
CA GLY A 74 -0.90 -9.27 10.89
C GLY A 74 0.15 -9.60 9.84
N THR A 75 -0.21 -9.55 8.56
CA THR A 75 0.73 -9.79 7.47
C THR A 75 1.79 -8.68 7.41
N PHE A 76 1.36 -7.44 7.58
CA PHE A 76 2.25 -6.28 7.62
C PHE A 76 3.30 -6.45 8.74
N GLU A 77 2.85 -6.81 9.94
CA GLU A 77 3.76 -6.97 11.07
C GLU A 77 4.68 -8.18 10.88
N ALA A 78 4.17 -9.25 10.29
CA ALA A 78 4.98 -10.43 10.04
C ALA A 78 6.16 -10.13 9.13
N LEU A 79 5.96 -9.25 8.13
CA LEU A 79 7.04 -8.84 7.26
C LEU A 79 8.07 -8.00 8.02
N ARG A 80 7.60 -7.09 8.87
CA ARG A 80 8.51 -6.21 9.62
C ARG A 80 9.34 -6.96 10.64
N VAL A 81 8.74 -7.94 11.28
CA VAL A 81 9.40 -8.66 12.38
C VAL A 81 10.64 -9.42 11.91
N LYS A 82 10.68 -9.84 10.67
CA LYS A 82 11.83 -10.56 10.12
C LYS A 82 13.02 -9.67 9.87
N ARG A 83 12.82 -8.37 9.79
CA ARG A 83 13.86 -7.38 9.57
C ARG A 83 14.67 -7.63 8.32
N GLU A 84 14.03 -8.17 7.29
CA GLU A 84 14.65 -8.39 5.99
C GLU A 84 13.62 -8.06 4.93
N ASN A 85 14.09 -7.75 3.74
CA ASN A 85 13.21 -7.40 2.64
C ASN A 85 12.27 -8.57 2.35
N GLY A 86 11.02 -8.25 2.05
CA GLY A 86 10.03 -9.27 1.76
C GLY A 86 8.79 -8.67 1.18
N SER A 87 7.89 -9.54 0.72
CA SER A 87 6.62 -9.08 0.16
C SER A 87 5.54 -10.11 0.41
N ALA A 88 4.29 -9.66 0.31
CA ALA A 88 3.12 -10.52 0.45
C ALA A 88 1.98 -9.93 -0.36
N LYS A 89 1.06 -10.79 -0.78
CA LYS A 89 -0.12 -10.38 -1.52
C LYS A 89 -1.34 -10.63 -0.65
N ILE A 90 -2.25 -9.66 -0.63
CA ILE A 90 -3.47 -9.74 0.16
C ILE A 90 -4.63 -9.30 -0.71
N ARG A 91 -5.69 -10.09 -0.77
CA ARG A 91 -6.95 -9.64 -1.37
C ARG A 91 -7.85 -9.21 -0.22
N PHE A 92 -8.36 -7.97 -0.27
CA PHE A 92 -9.02 -7.39 0.88
C PHE A 92 -10.13 -6.44 0.45
N VAL A 93 -11.11 -6.26 1.31
CA VAL A 93 -12.17 -5.28 1.06
C VAL A 93 -11.85 -4.03 1.88
N PHE A 94 -11.44 -2.97 1.20
CA PHE A 94 -11.22 -1.68 1.85
C PHE A 94 -12.57 -1.00 2.00
N ARG A 95 -12.83 -0.51 3.20
CA ARG A 95 -14.08 0.18 3.48
C ARG A 95 -13.82 1.68 3.55
N TYR A 96 -13.78 2.28 2.37
CA TYR A 96 -13.59 3.73 2.26
C TYR A 96 -14.89 4.43 2.63
N ALA A 97 -14.80 5.70 3.00
CA ALA A 97 -16.00 6.51 3.23
C ALA A 97 -16.89 6.58 1.98
N SER A 98 -16.25 6.49 0.81
CA SER A 98 -16.97 6.52 -0.46
C SER A 98 -17.60 5.18 -0.84
N GLY A 99 -17.34 4.13 -0.07
CA GLY A 99 -17.88 2.80 -0.34
C GLY A 99 -16.83 1.72 -0.23
N ALA A 100 -17.27 0.48 -0.17
CA ALA A 100 -16.37 -0.66 -0.08
C ALA A 100 -15.84 -1.03 -1.45
N LYS A 101 -14.56 -1.42 -1.52
CA LYS A 101 -13.93 -1.86 -2.76
C LYS A 101 -13.08 -3.09 -2.48
N LEU A 102 -13.22 -4.10 -3.34
CA LEU A 102 -12.34 -5.25 -3.30
C LEU A 102 -11.05 -4.88 -4.00
N VAL A 103 -9.92 -5.07 -3.33
CA VAL A 103 -8.62 -4.70 -3.87
C VAL A 103 -7.63 -5.83 -3.71
N ASP A 104 -6.65 -5.85 -4.61
CA ASP A 104 -5.45 -6.67 -4.44
C ASP A 104 -4.36 -5.73 -3.98
N VAL A 105 -3.70 -6.09 -2.89
CA VAL A 105 -2.63 -5.31 -2.31
C VAL A 105 -1.35 -6.13 -2.33
N VAL A 106 -0.28 -5.54 -2.85
CA VAL A 106 1.05 -6.11 -2.69
C VAL A 106 1.76 -5.28 -1.64
N LEU A 107 2.13 -5.92 -0.54
CA LEU A 107 2.93 -5.30 0.51
C LEU A 107 4.38 -5.59 0.23
N VAL A 108 5.22 -4.57 0.17
CA VAL A 108 6.65 -4.74 -0.01
C VAL A 108 7.37 -4.06 1.14
N TYR A 109 8.14 -4.82 1.89
CA TYR A 109 8.86 -4.29 3.05
C TYR A 109 10.33 -4.12 2.72
N HIS A 110 10.88 -2.97 3.06
CA HIS A 110 12.29 -2.66 2.89
C HIS A 110 12.92 -2.42 4.26
N ALA A 111 13.75 -3.37 4.68
CA ALA A 111 14.30 -3.37 6.03
C ALA A 111 15.26 -2.19 6.26
N ALA A 112 16.02 -1.79 5.25
CA ALA A 112 17.01 -0.73 5.41
C ALA A 112 16.39 0.59 5.88
N THR A 113 15.16 0.87 5.49
CA THR A 113 14.48 2.12 5.83
C THR A 113 13.24 1.89 6.69
N ASP A 114 12.95 0.64 7.04
CA ASP A 114 11.73 0.27 7.76
C ASP A 114 10.52 0.88 7.06
N THR A 115 10.47 0.73 5.74
CA THR A 115 9.41 1.27 4.91
C THR A 115 8.60 0.14 4.30
N SER A 116 7.29 0.26 4.37
CA SER A 116 6.38 -0.68 3.70
C SER A 116 5.65 0.06 2.60
N THR A 117 5.65 -0.52 1.40
CA THR A 117 4.95 0.03 0.25
C THR A 117 3.74 -0.84 -0.03
N LEU A 118 2.58 -0.21 -0.12
CA LEU A 118 1.33 -0.89 -0.47
C LEU A 118 1.00 -0.52 -1.90
N LEU A 119 0.93 -1.52 -2.77
CA LEU A 119 0.49 -1.33 -4.14
C LEU A 119 -0.94 -1.83 -4.19
N VAL A 120 -1.88 -0.91 -4.45
CA VAL A 120 -3.31 -1.18 -4.31
C VAL A 120 -3.98 -1.12 -5.67
N GLN A 121 -4.64 -2.19 -6.05
CA GLN A 121 -5.33 -2.25 -7.34
C GLN A 121 -6.74 -2.77 -7.14
N ALA A 122 -7.72 -2.04 -7.66
CA ALA A 122 -9.10 -2.49 -7.58
C ALA A 122 -9.27 -3.78 -8.39
N VAL A 123 -9.98 -4.73 -7.82
CA VAL A 123 -10.31 -5.96 -8.53
C VAL A 123 -11.50 -5.66 -9.41
N LEU A 124 -11.33 -5.82 -10.72
CA LEU A 124 -12.41 -5.61 -11.66
C LEU A 124 -13.26 -6.87 -11.70
N THR A 125 -14.55 -6.69 -11.49
CA THR A 125 -15.47 -7.81 -11.59
C THR A 125 -16.24 -7.68 -12.89
N GLU A 126 -16.40 -8.80 -13.55
CA GLU A 126 -17.17 -8.81 -14.79
C GLU A 126 -18.62 -8.49 -14.50
N PRO A 127 -19.25 -7.68 -15.32
CA PRO A 127 -20.68 -7.45 -15.14
C PRO A 127 -21.42 -8.75 -15.30
N LYS A 128 -22.45 -8.90 -14.49
CA LYS A 128 -23.33 -10.07 -14.65
C LYS A 128 -24.19 -9.84 -15.86
N LEU A 129 -24.23 -10.83 -16.69
CA LEU A 129 -25.03 -10.76 -17.92
C LEU A 129 -26.26 -11.62 -17.81
#